data_c064278e55b24f15b3ad45611a6f3f83
#
_entry.id   c064278e55b24f15b3ad45611a6f3f83
#
_cell.length_a   1.000
_cell.length_b   1.000
_cell.length_c   1.000
_cell.angle_alpha   90.00
_cell.angle_beta   90.00
_cell.angle_gamma   90.00
#
_symmetry.space_group_name_H-M   'P 1'
#
loop_
_entity.id
_entity.type
_entity.pdbx_description
1 polymer ?
#
loop_
_entity_poly.entity_id
_entity_poly.type
_entity_poly.pdbx_seq_one_letter_code
_entity_poly.pdbx_strand_id
1 'polypeptide(L)'
;MRALRLRFYLSVLAAANAMPALAAPPPTEIVPVYIATNRPLVMLTIGDSAPMPVVFDTGTTENSLDVPLGKLIRLKVIGRFKLVDDVSGKSVEVPTAAMPDARLSGVPLDSKIIRLADYRFGDEVGIIGPYSFGNRYVVIEAGLNRLRIIPKDSGFVPPGPGHPYVENIPATQIRIAGKLYDAVLDTGHDRALSLPADAVNSVPLKAPAKIVGKAVSALASQEVLGGDLAGSVDIGPYSLKDPSVAFFDTVINVGFPVIRHLTIVLDPANKRTWVLDPASEKPTWSDFAGRFGQRTIRVEKGKLVYQRDGAPAYDMTYLGGDLFEIEATGDRAQFFRKEGRVVRYELISRENRISSVERTD
;
A
#
# COMPACT_ATOMS: atom_id res chain seq x y z
N MET A 1 13.91 80.52 48.01
CA MET A 1 14.50 79.21 47.66
C MET A 1 13.37 78.23 47.45
N ARG A 2 13.10 77.93 46.16
CA ARG A 2 12.09 76.92 45.77
C ARG A 2 12.83 75.69 45.34
N ALA A 3 12.61 74.57 46.03
CA ALA A 3 13.18 73.25 45.70
C ALA A 3 12.37 72.59 44.61
N LEU A 4 13.03 72.30 43.50
CA LEU A 4 12.49 71.60 42.35
C LEU A 4 12.58 70.09 42.62
N ARG A 5 11.43 69.40 42.75
CA ARG A 5 11.40 67.91 42.87
C ARG A 5 11.28 67.30 41.49
N LEU A 6 12.36 66.62 41.02
CA LEU A 6 12.42 65.88 39.81
C LEU A 6 11.80 64.47 40.07
N ARG A 7 10.69 64.13 39.39
CA ARG A 7 10.08 62.80 39.43
C ARG A 7 10.60 62.02 38.24
N PHE A 8 11.40 60.97 38.51
CA PHE A 8 11.77 59.92 37.50
C PHE A 8 10.59 58.96 37.35
N TYR A 9 10.01 58.86 36.13
CA TYR A 9 9.13 57.77 35.74
C TYR A 9 9.99 56.69 35.18
N LEU A 10 10.06 55.51 35.86
CA LEU A 10 10.66 54.31 35.37
C LEU A 10 9.60 53.60 34.50
N SER A 11 9.75 53.68 33.18
CA SER A 11 8.92 52.90 32.24
C SER A 11 9.52 51.51 32.12
N VAL A 12 8.89 50.52 32.76
CA VAL A 12 9.22 49.10 32.57
C VAL A 12 8.58 48.65 31.25
N LEU A 13 9.39 48.52 30.19
CA LEU A 13 8.98 47.83 28.96
C LEU A 13 8.92 46.30 29.25
N ALA A 14 7.73 45.75 29.41
CA ALA A 14 7.51 44.30 29.39
C ALA A 14 7.67 43.79 27.96
N ALA A 15 8.83 43.25 27.62
CA ALA A 15 9.04 42.50 26.39
C ALA A 15 8.27 41.19 26.52
N ALA A 16 7.10 41.11 25.92
CA ALA A 16 6.38 39.83 25.72
C ALA A 16 7.17 38.99 24.74
N ASN A 17 7.93 38.03 25.25
CA ASN A 17 8.49 36.96 24.42
C ASN A 17 7.32 36.12 23.85
N ALA A 18 6.89 36.43 22.64
CA ALA A 18 6.01 35.54 21.86
C ALA A 18 6.79 34.24 21.61
N MET A 19 6.49 33.20 22.36
CA MET A 19 6.95 31.86 22.01
C MET A 19 6.46 31.54 20.60
N PRO A 20 7.33 31.07 19.67
CA PRO A 20 6.87 30.64 18.38
C PRO A 20 5.86 29.49 18.61
N ALA A 21 4.65 29.63 18.07
CA ALA A 21 3.68 28.56 18.07
C ALA A 21 4.33 27.34 17.40
N LEU A 22 4.47 26.24 18.14
CA LEU A 22 4.89 24.96 17.55
C LEU A 22 3.91 24.64 16.42
N ALA A 23 4.44 24.54 15.20
CA ALA A 23 3.64 24.12 14.05
C ALA A 23 2.99 22.76 14.38
N ALA A 24 1.70 22.63 14.08
CA ALA A 24 1.03 21.34 14.21
C ALA A 24 1.79 20.28 13.40
N PRO A 25 1.94 19.06 13.92
CA PRO A 25 2.62 17.99 13.16
C PRO A 25 1.92 17.79 11.81
N PRO A 26 2.67 17.48 10.74
CA PRO A 26 2.09 17.29 9.44
C PRO A 26 1.10 16.10 9.47
N PRO A 27 -0.02 16.20 8.74
CA PRO A 27 -1.07 15.20 8.77
C PRO A 27 -0.60 13.88 8.16
N THR A 28 -1.14 12.78 8.67
CA THR A 28 -1.03 11.47 8.00
C THR A 28 -1.82 11.49 6.70
N GLU A 29 -1.18 11.07 5.61
CA GLU A 29 -1.80 10.96 4.29
C GLU A 29 -2.30 9.53 4.06
N ILE A 30 -3.44 9.38 3.38
CA ILE A 30 -4.09 8.09 3.09
C ILE A 30 -4.05 7.82 1.60
N VAL A 31 -3.57 6.62 1.22
CA VAL A 31 -3.65 6.07 -0.13
C VAL A 31 -4.64 4.90 -0.09
N PRO A 32 -5.77 4.98 -0.78
CA PRO A 32 -6.69 3.85 -0.94
C PRO A 32 -6.02 2.69 -1.68
N VAL A 33 -6.34 1.48 -1.26
CA VAL A 33 -5.85 0.23 -1.87
C VAL A 33 -7.03 -0.53 -2.46
N TYR A 34 -6.88 -0.98 -3.69
CA TYR A 34 -7.84 -1.82 -4.41
C TYR A 34 -7.22 -3.21 -4.55
N ILE A 35 -7.92 -4.26 -4.15
CA ILE A 35 -7.37 -5.61 -4.23
C ILE A 35 -7.81 -6.26 -5.53
N ALA A 36 -6.86 -6.60 -6.39
CA ALA A 36 -7.10 -7.36 -7.60
C ALA A 36 -6.04 -8.46 -7.75
N THR A 37 -6.43 -9.63 -8.24
CA THR A 37 -5.53 -10.77 -8.47
C THR A 37 -4.60 -11.09 -7.29
N ASN A 38 -5.13 -10.99 -6.05
CA ASN A 38 -4.37 -11.15 -4.79
C ASN A 38 -3.19 -10.18 -4.63
N ARG A 39 -3.27 -8.97 -5.19
CA ARG A 39 -2.26 -7.92 -5.05
C ARG A 39 -2.90 -6.56 -4.74
N PRO A 40 -2.21 -5.65 -4.02
CA PRO A 40 -2.73 -4.32 -3.73
C PRO A 40 -2.47 -3.37 -4.91
N LEU A 41 -3.53 -2.89 -5.53
CA LEU A 41 -3.47 -1.84 -6.54
C LEU A 41 -3.66 -0.46 -5.90
N VAL A 42 -2.93 0.50 -6.39
CA VAL A 42 -3.03 1.93 -6.04
C VAL A 42 -3.07 2.77 -7.32
N MET A 43 -3.62 3.97 -7.25
CA MET A 43 -3.78 4.83 -8.43
C MET A 43 -2.62 5.83 -8.55
N LEU A 44 -1.76 5.64 -9.56
CA LEU A 44 -0.64 6.51 -9.88
C LEU A 44 -1.08 7.59 -10.87
N THR A 45 -0.70 8.84 -10.62
CA THR A 45 -0.71 9.92 -11.60
C THR A 45 0.70 10.46 -11.77
N ILE A 46 1.08 10.86 -13.00
CA ILE A 46 2.35 11.51 -13.31
C ILE A 46 2.03 12.77 -14.12
N GLY A 47 2.34 13.94 -13.57
CA GLY A 47 1.91 15.22 -14.15
C GLY A 47 0.38 15.26 -14.32
N ASP A 48 -0.08 15.58 -15.51
CA ASP A 48 -1.50 15.69 -15.86
C ASP A 48 -2.12 14.37 -16.37
N SER A 49 -1.47 13.21 -16.15
CA SER A 49 -2.00 11.94 -16.60
C SER A 49 -3.29 11.57 -15.85
N ALA A 50 -4.16 10.78 -16.50
CA ALA A 50 -5.25 10.10 -15.80
C ALA A 50 -4.67 9.13 -14.75
N PRO A 51 -5.44 8.78 -13.68
CA PRO A 51 -5.03 7.75 -12.72
C PRO A 51 -4.82 6.40 -13.40
N MET A 52 -3.71 5.76 -13.09
CA MET A 52 -3.27 4.47 -13.64
C MET A 52 -3.15 3.45 -12.53
N PRO A 53 -3.72 2.24 -12.66
CA PRO A 53 -3.62 1.19 -11.65
C PRO A 53 -2.20 0.58 -11.68
N VAL A 54 -1.49 0.68 -10.58
CA VAL A 54 -0.17 0.07 -10.37
C VAL A 54 -0.17 -0.79 -9.12
N VAL A 55 0.64 -1.82 -9.08
CA VAL A 55 0.83 -2.62 -7.86
C VAL A 55 1.65 -1.81 -6.87
N PHE A 56 1.21 -1.74 -5.62
CA PHE A 56 2.07 -1.34 -4.52
C PHE A 56 2.87 -2.56 -4.07
N ASP A 57 4.14 -2.59 -4.43
CA ASP A 57 5.00 -3.75 -4.32
C ASP A 57 6.15 -3.50 -3.33
N THR A 58 6.14 -4.24 -2.23
CA THR A 58 7.22 -4.17 -1.22
C THR A 58 8.42 -5.04 -1.59
N GLY A 59 8.27 -5.97 -2.53
CA GLY A 59 9.34 -6.81 -3.05
C GLY A 59 10.26 -6.10 -4.05
N THR A 60 9.98 -4.84 -4.41
CA THR A 60 10.80 -4.07 -5.34
C THR A 60 11.56 -2.93 -4.68
N THR A 61 12.76 -2.67 -5.16
CA THR A 61 13.54 -1.46 -4.82
C THR A 61 13.32 -0.31 -5.82
N GLU A 62 12.64 -0.57 -6.93
CA GLU A 62 12.55 0.35 -8.06
C GLU A 62 11.12 0.45 -8.60
N ASN A 63 10.75 1.63 -9.05
CA ASN A 63 9.48 1.84 -9.71
C ASN A 63 9.56 1.45 -11.18
N SER A 64 8.47 0.92 -11.74
CA SER A 64 8.39 0.61 -13.16
C SER A 64 7.00 0.90 -13.73
N LEU A 65 6.95 1.20 -15.04
CA LEU A 65 5.75 1.50 -15.81
C LEU A 65 5.85 0.83 -17.17
N ASP A 66 4.70 0.46 -17.73
CA ASP A 66 4.64 -0.14 -19.06
C ASP A 66 5.16 0.80 -20.15
N VAL A 67 5.98 0.25 -21.07
CA VAL A 67 6.63 1.03 -22.15
C VAL A 67 5.61 1.77 -23.03
N PRO A 68 4.54 1.13 -23.55
CA PRO A 68 3.50 1.81 -24.31
C PRO A 68 2.87 2.98 -23.56
N LEU A 69 2.58 2.78 -22.26
CA LEU A 69 1.97 3.81 -21.44
C LEU A 69 2.92 4.99 -21.17
N GLY A 70 4.19 4.70 -20.87
CA GLY A 70 5.21 5.74 -20.72
C GLY A 70 5.36 6.61 -21.99
N LYS A 71 5.23 6.01 -23.18
CA LYS A 71 5.19 6.74 -24.45
C LYS A 71 3.91 7.55 -24.60
N LEU A 72 2.75 6.99 -24.27
CA LEU A 72 1.45 7.66 -24.37
C LEU A 72 1.40 8.94 -23.54
N ILE A 73 1.90 8.90 -22.29
CA ILE A 73 1.98 10.07 -21.40
C ILE A 73 3.26 10.90 -21.60
N ARG A 74 4.05 10.58 -22.65
CA ARG A 74 5.22 11.33 -23.10
C ARG A 74 6.30 11.50 -22.03
N LEU A 75 6.60 10.46 -21.27
CA LEU A 75 7.70 10.51 -20.30
C LEU A 75 9.04 10.73 -21.00
N LYS A 76 9.83 11.65 -20.43
CA LYS A 76 11.18 11.94 -20.93
C LYS A 76 12.13 10.83 -20.48
N VAL A 77 12.65 10.05 -21.43
CA VAL A 77 13.73 9.08 -21.17
C VAL A 77 15.00 9.86 -20.82
N ILE A 78 15.62 9.50 -19.69
CA ILE A 78 16.80 10.18 -19.13
C ILE A 78 18.02 9.25 -19.01
N GLY A 79 17.84 7.95 -19.24
CA GLY A 79 18.92 6.96 -19.13
C GLY A 79 18.46 5.55 -19.43
N ARG A 80 19.31 4.60 -19.09
CA ARG A 80 19.05 3.15 -19.16
C ARG A 80 19.45 2.47 -17.86
N PHE A 81 18.79 1.40 -17.52
CA PHE A 81 19.04 0.57 -16.35
C PHE A 81 19.23 -0.88 -16.78
N LYS A 82 20.22 -1.53 -16.20
CA LYS A 82 20.45 -2.96 -16.40
C LYS A 82 19.58 -3.75 -15.42
N LEU A 83 18.47 -4.31 -15.92
CA LEU A 83 17.63 -5.23 -15.19
C LEU A 83 18.26 -6.62 -15.25
N VAL A 84 18.44 -7.27 -14.12
CA VAL A 84 18.83 -8.68 -14.02
C VAL A 84 17.59 -9.49 -13.73
N ASP A 85 17.39 -10.56 -14.47
CA ASP A 85 16.30 -11.51 -14.29
C ASP A 85 16.71 -12.57 -13.27
N ASP A 86 16.05 -12.60 -12.13
CA ASP A 86 16.39 -13.47 -11.00
C ASP A 86 16.20 -14.97 -11.29
N VAL A 87 15.34 -15.31 -12.27
CA VAL A 87 15.09 -16.69 -12.67
C VAL A 87 16.19 -17.23 -13.59
N SER A 88 16.63 -16.44 -14.55
CA SER A 88 17.59 -16.88 -15.59
C SER A 88 19.01 -16.36 -15.41
N GLY A 89 19.23 -15.39 -14.52
CA GLY A 89 20.49 -14.66 -14.37
C GLY A 89 20.83 -13.76 -15.58
N LYS A 90 19.98 -13.72 -16.60
CA LYS A 90 20.17 -12.89 -17.79
C LYS A 90 19.88 -11.42 -17.46
N SER A 91 20.48 -10.54 -18.22
CA SER A 91 20.23 -9.10 -18.06
C SER A 91 19.75 -8.45 -19.34
N VAL A 92 18.87 -7.46 -19.17
CA VAL A 92 18.37 -6.63 -20.26
C VAL A 92 18.50 -5.15 -19.85
N GLU A 93 18.80 -4.29 -20.81
CA GLU A 93 18.76 -2.84 -20.58
C GLU A 93 17.36 -2.29 -20.85
N VAL A 94 16.77 -1.68 -19.84
CA VAL A 94 15.47 -1.00 -19.93
C VAL A 94 15.64 0.51 -19.85
N PRO A 95 14.81 1.30 -20.56
CA PRO A 95 14.85 2.76 -20.44
C PRO A 95 14.47 3.20 -19.04
N THR A 96 15.08 4.30 -18.60
CA THR A 96 14.71 5.01 -17.37
C THR A 96 14.16 6.39 -17.75
N ALA A 97 13.02 6.75 -17.20
CA ALA A 97 12.35 8.00 -17.50
C ALA A 97 12.20 8.90 -16.26
N ALA A 98 12.11 10.20 -16.48
CA ALA A 98 11.73 11.13 -15.43
C ALA A 98 10.25 10.97 -15.08
N MET A 99 9.93 11.07 -13.78
CA MET A 99 8.60 10.95 -13.21
C MET A 99 8.24 12.24 -12.44
N PRO A 100 7.96 13.37 -13.15
CA PRO A 100 7.65 14.63 -12.51
C PRO A 100 6.26 14.58 -11.86
N ASP A 101 6.11 15.25 -10.71
CA ASP A 101 4.84 15.43 -10.01
C ASP A 101 4.01 14.15 -9.85
N ALA A 102 4.72 13.04 -9.60
CA ALA A 102 4.09 11.75 -9.40
C ALA A 102 3.37 11.68 -8.04
N ARG A 103 2.16 11.12 -8.04
CA ARG A 103 1.32 10.97 -6.85
C ARG A 103 0.61 9.62 -6.84
N LEU A 104 0.44 9.05 -5.65
CA LEU A 104 -0.48 7.94 -5.42
C LEU A 104 -1.77 8.47 -4.77
N SER A 105 -2.87 8.44 -5.51
CA SER A 105 -4.18 8.95 -5.04
C SER A 105 -4.08 10.34 -4.40
N GLY A 106 -3.27 11.23 -5.00
CA GLY A 106 -3.03 12.58 -4.50
C GLY A 106 -1.82 12.74 -3.57
N VAL A 107 -1.33 11.67 -2.95
CA VAL A 107 -0.14 11.69 -2.07
C VAL A 107 1.14 11.79 -2.91
N PRO A 108 1.97 12.81 -2.72
CA PRO A 108 3.17 13.01 -3.56
C PRO A 108 4.24 11.94 -3.29
N LEU A 109 4.91 11.53 -4.37
CA LEU A 109 6.07 10.65 -4.32
C LEU A 109 7.38 11.47 -4.33
N ASP A 110 8.35 11.02 -3.53
CA ASP A 110 9.68 11.62 -3.52
C ASP A 110 10.56 11.08 -4.65
N SER A 111 10.28 9.85 -5.12
CA SER A 111 10.95 9.26 -6.28
C SER A 111 10.66 10.08 -7.55
N LYS A 112 11.72 10.38 -8.32
CA LYS A 112 11.65 11.16 -9.55
C LYS A 112 11.97 10.36 -10.80
N ILE A 113 12.17 9.05 -10.64
CA ILE A 113 12.65 8.16 -11.70
C ILE A 113 11.75 6.92 -11.72
N ILE A 114 11.45 6.46 -12.95
CA ILE A 114 10.70 5.25 -13.20
C ILE A 114 11.35 4.48 -14.35
N ARG A 115 11.42 3.15 -14.24
CA ARG A 115 11.86 2.28 -15.33
C ARG A 115 10.70 2.05 -16.29
N LEU A 116 11.01 1.89 -17.56
CA LEU A 116 10.02 1.48 -18.55
C LEU A 116 10.24 0.00 -18.88
N ALA A 117 9.34 -0.85 -18.42
CA ALA A 117 9.38 -2.29 -18.61
C ALA A 117 8.17 -2.76 -19.44
N ASP A 118 8.26 -3.94 -20.02
CA ASP A 118 7.19 -4.52 -20.85
C ASP A 118 6.29 -5.42 -19.97
N TYR A 119 5.11 -4.91 -19.61
CA TYR A 119 4.11 -5.62 -18.79
C TYR A 119 3.10 -6.37 -19.67
N ARG A 120 3.52 -7.42 -20.37
CA ARG A 120 2.66 -8.17 -21.32
C ARG A 120 1.57 -9.02 -20.66
N PHE A 121 1.62 -9.24 -19.36
CA PHE A 121 0.86 -10.30 -18.70
C PHE A 121 0.12 -9.90 -17.42
N GLY A 122 0.02 -8.61 -17.12
CA GLY A 122 -0.60 -8.12 -15.88
C GLY A 122 -1.87 -7.30 -16.12
N ASP A 123 -2.72 -7.24 -15.10
CA ASP A 123 -3.86 -6.32 -15.02
C ASP A 123 -3.40 -4.91 -14.61
N GLU A 124 -2.18 -4.81 -14.14
CA GLU A 124 -1.50 -3.57 -13.74
C GLU A 124 -0.64 -3.03 -14.89
N VAL A 125 -0.44 -1.73 -14.85
CA VAL A 125 0.41 -1.04 -15.82
C VAL A 125 1.77 -0.63 -15.26
N GLY A 126 2.08 -1.03 -14.05
CA GLY A 126 3.35 -0.70 -13.40
C GLY A 126 3.41 -1.13 -11.93
N ILE A 127 4.53 -0.81 -11.31
CA ILE A 127 4.86 -1.15 -9.93
C ILE A 127 5.41 0.10 -9.24
N ILE A 128 4.95 0.37 -8.01
CA ILE A 128 5.50 1.41 -7.13
C ILE A 128 5.91 0.78 -5.80
N GLY A 129 7.16 0.96 -5.43
CA GLY A 129 7.71 0.45 -4.17
C GLY A 129 7.67 1.47 -3.02
N PRO A 130 7.86 1.00 -1.77
CA PRO A 130 7.80 1.83 -0.56
C PRO A 130 8.89 2.91 -0.51
N TYR A 131 10.03 2.73 -1.17
CA TYR A 131 11.09 3.72 -1.27
C TYR A 131 10.65 5.03 -1.95
N SER A 132 9.53 5.00 -2.67
CA SER A 132 8.96 6.18 -3.33
C SER A 132 8.48 7.26 -2.37
N PHE A 133 8.31 6.94 -1.09
CA PHE A 133 7.88 7.88 -0.06
C PHE A 133 9.04 8.50 0.74
N GLY A 134 10.30 8.26 0.36
CA GLY A 134 11.47 8.89 0.96
C GLY A 134 11.59 8.62 2.47
N ASN A 135 11.75 9.69 3.26
CA ASN A 135 11.92 9.60 4.71
C ASN A 135 10.57 9.62 5.46
N ARG A 136 9.59 8.84 5.02
CA ARG A 136 8.29 8.66 5.68
C ARG A 136 8.08 7.21 6.08
N TYR A 137 7.29 6.96 7.12
CA TYR A 137 6.78 5.62 7.37
C TYR A 137 5.69 5.28 6.36
N VAL A 138 5.69 4.03 5.90
CA VAL A 138 4.61 3.47 5.08
C VAL A 138 3.94 2.39 5.90
N VAL A 139 2.67 2.59 6.25
CA VAL A 139 1.90 1.61 7.02
C VAL A 139 0.89 0.96 6.09
N ILE A 140 1.01 -0.35 5.91
CA ILE A 140 0.10 -1.16 5.10
C ILE A 140 -0.98 -1.70 6.02
N GLU A 141 -2.19 -1.20 5.87
CA GLU A 141 -3.39 -1.65 6.59
C GLU A 141 -4.34 -2.29 5.56
N ALA A 142 -3.92 -3.43 5.01
CA ALA A 142 -4.66 -4.07 3.93
C ALA A 142 -6.07 -4.54 4.34
N GLY A 143 -6.27 -4.90 5.62
CA GLY A 143 -7.60 -5.17 6.18
C GLY A 143 -8.53 -3.95 6.21
N LEU A 144 -7.97 -2.74 6.07
CA LEU A 144 -8.69 -1.47 5.94
C LEU A 144 -8.58 -0.88 4.52
N ASN A 145 -8.06 -1.64 3.57
CA ASN A 145 -7.86 -1.25 2.17
C ASN A 145 -7.15 0.10 2.01
N ARG A 146 -6.09 0.33 2.79
CA ARG A 146 -5.35 1.60 2.74
C ARG A 146 -3.87 1.44 3.05
N LEU A 147 -3.08 2.41 2.54
CA LEU A 147 -1.77 2.74 3.10
C LEU A 147 -1.90 4.04 3.88
N ARG A 148 -1.20 4.15 5.01
CA ARG A 148 -0.97 5.43 5.67
C ARG A 148 0.48 5.84 5.44
N ILE A 149 0.66 7.06 4.97
CA ILE A 149 1.98 7.66 4.78
C ILE A 149 2.16 8.67 5.90
N ILE A 150 3.10 8.38 6.79
CA ILE A 150 3.26 9.09 8.06
C ILE A 150 4.61 9.81 8.08
N PRO A 151 4.63 11.15 8.16
CA PRO A 151 5.85 11.92 8.33
C PRO A 151 6.59 11.54 9.61
N LYS A 152 7.92 11.54 9.59
CA LYS A 152 8.76 11.17 10.75
C LYS A 152 8.59 12.12 11.94
N ASP A 153 8.28 13.37 11.68
CA ASP A 153 8.04 14.41 12.67
C ASP A 153 6.59 14.49 13.20
N SER A 154 5.73 13.54 12.79
CA SER A 154 4.34 13.44 13.25
C SER A 154 4.17 12.99 14.71
N GLY A 155 5.24 12.52 15.36
CA GLY A 155 5.19 11.89 16.69
C GLY A 155 4.83 10.39 16.66
N PHE A 156 4.56 9.81 15.50
CA PHE A 156 4.35 8.37 15.37
C PHE A 156 5.64 7.59 15.63
N VAL A 157 5.59 6.61 16.53
CA VAL A 157 6.73 5.74 16.87
C VAL A 157 6.28 4.29 16.79
N PRO A 158 6.83 3.47 15.88
CA PRO A 158 6.56 2.04 15.86
C PRO A 158 7.07 1.34 17.14
N PRO A 159 6.47 0.22 17.58
CA PRO A 159 6.87 -0.47 18.80
C PRO A 159 8.19 -1.21 18.64
N GLY A 160 9.17 -0.92 19.51
CA GLY A 160 10.46 -1.61 19.53
C GLY A 160 11.36 -1.35 18.30
N PRO A 161 12.44 -2.14 18.14
CA PRO A 161 13.50 -1.83 17.17
C PRO A 161 13.16 -2.17 15.70
N GLY A 162 12.10 -2.96 15.47
CA GLY A 162 11.78 -3.48 14.14
C GLY A 162 12.80 -4.50 13.61
N HIS A 163 12.39 -5.27 12.61
CA HIS A 163 13.25 -6.25 11.92
C HIS A 163 14.02 -5.57 10.78
N PRO A 164 15.30 -5.88 10.54
CA PRO A 164 16.04 -5.31 9.41
C PRO A 164 15.52 -5.85 8.08
N TYR A 165 15.70 -5.07 7.01
CA TYR A 165 15.47 -5.55 5.64
C TYR A 165 16.49 -6.62 5.26
N VAL A 166 16.09 -7.54 4.39
CA VAL A 166 16.97 -8.51 3.73
C VAL A 166 17.15 -8.04 2.28
N GLU A 167 18.39 -7.88 1.83
CA GLU A 167 18.72 -7.43 0.45
C GLU A 167 17.98 -6.17 0.00
N ASN A 168 17.73 -5.24 0.91
CA ASN A 168 16.94 -4.01 0.71
C ASN A 168 15.41 -4.23 0.56
N ILE A 169 14.90 -5.42 0.79
CA ILE A 169 13.49 -5.75 0.78
C ILE A 169 12.97 -5.84 2.23
N PRO A 170 11.79 -5.32 2.55
CA PRO A 170 11.15 -5.49 3.84
C PRO A 170 11.07 -6.96 4.25
N ALA A 171 11.46 -7.26 5.47
CA ALA A 171 11.53 -8.63 5.96
C ALA A 171 11.03 -8.75 7.40
N THR A 172 10.75 -9.97 7.81
CA THR A 172 10.40 -10.34 9.18
C THR A 172 10.91 -11.74 9.52
N GLN A 173 10.89 -12.10 10.78
CA GLN A 173 11.07 -13.49 11.17
C GLN A 173 9.76 -14.26 11.10
N ILE A 174 9.83 -15.45 10.52
CA ILE A 174 8.74 -16.42 10.51
C ILE A 174 9.19 -17.73 11.15
N ARG A 175 8.22 -18.52 11.63
CA ARG A 175 8.49 -19.84 12.20
C ARG A 175 7.84 -20.91 11.35
N ILE A 176 8.62 -21.82 10.79
CA ILE A 176 8.14 -22.98 10.04
C ILE A 176 8.54 -24.24 10.81
N ALA A 177 7.57 -25.07 11.20
CA ALA A 177 7.80 -26.31 11.95
C ALA A 177 8.74 -26.11 13.16
N GLY A 178 8.58 -25.01 13.91
CA GLY A 178 9.37 -24.67 15.09
C GLY A 178 10.70 -23.95 14.83
N LYS A 179 11.22 -23.91 13.60
CA LYS A 179 12.46 -23.21 13.25
C LYS A 179 12.19 -21.79 12.79
N LEU A 180 13.06 -20.85 13.19
CA LEU A 180 13.01 -19.45 12.75
C LEU A 180 13.78 -19.26 11.45
N TYR A 181 13.20 -18.45 10.58
CA TYR A 181 13.76 -18.04 9.29
C TYR A 181 13.49 -16.55 9.06
N ASP A 182 14.40 -15.87 8.40
CA ASP A 182 14.11 -14.57 7.83
C ASP A 182 13.32 -14.76 6.54
N ALA A 183 12.27 -13.96 6.36
CA ALA A 183 11.42 -14.00 5.19
C ALA A 183 11.13 -12.59 4.71
N VAL A 184 11.17 -12.36 3.40
CA VAL A 184 10.79 -11.09 2.81
C VAL A 184 9.27 -10.95 2.77
N LEU A 185 8.79 -9.73 2.87
CA LEU A 185 7.38 -9.37 2.78
C LEU A 185 7.16 -8.71 1.41
N ASP A 186 6.48 -9.41 0.53
CA ASP A 186 6.31 -9.02 -0.86
C ASP A 186 4.82 -8.88 -1.20
N THR A 187 4.32 -7.64 -1.25
CA THR A 187 2.93 -7.38 -1.61
C THR A 187 2.65 -7.55 -3.11
N GLY A 188 3.67 -7.58 -3.95
CA GLY A 188 3.56 -7.92 -5.37
C GLY A 188 3.40 -9.41 -5.64
N HIS A 189 3.70 -10.26 -4.65
CA HIS A 189 3.59 -11.70 -4.75
C HIS A 189 2.16 -12.20 -4.47
N ASP A 190 1.54 -12.87 -5.45
CA ASP A 190 0.14 -13.29 -5.42
C ASP A 190 -0.13 -14.61 -4.69
N ARG A 191 0.94 -15.34 -4.27
CA ARG A 191 0.85 -16.57 -3.48
C ARG A 191 1.04 -16.28 -1.99
N ALA A 192 0.53 -17.16 -1.14
CA ALA A 192 0.68 -17.01 0.32
C ALA A 192 2.14 -17.10 0.76
N LEU A 193 2.83 -18.14 0.30
CA LEU A 193 4.23 -18.42 0.64
C LEU A 193 4.96 -19.03 -0.56
N SER A 194 6.19 -18.60 -0.77
CA SER A 194 7.15 -19.33 -1.58
C SER A 194 8.47 -19.49 -0.83
N LEU A 195 9.17 -20.58 -1.14
CA LEU A 195 10.41 -20.98 -0.51
C LEU A 195 11.49 -21.16 -1.59
N PRO A 196 12.78 -21.13 -1.18
CA PRO A 196 13.86 -21.50 -2.07
C PRO A 196 13.63 -22.88 -2.72
N ALA A 197 14.00 -23.02 -3.98
CA ALA A 197 13.78 -24.25 -4.74
C ALA A 197 14.42 -25.48 -4.06
N ASP A 198 15.56 -25.32 -3.40
CA ASP A 198 16.27 -26.37 -2.67
C ASP A 198 15.64 -26.70 -1.31
N ALA A 199 14.76 -25.86 -0.79
CA ALA A 199 14.09 -26.09 0.49
C ALA A 199 13.04 -27.22 0.43
N VAL A 200 12.70 -27.73 -0.75
CA VAL A 200 11.69 -28.78 -0.96
C VAL A 200 11.94 -30.04 -0.13
N ASN A 201 13.21 -30.38 0.13
CA ASN A 201 13.60 -31.54 0.92
C ASN A 201 13.88 -31.23 2.39
N SER A 202 13.82 -29.95 2.79
CA SER A 202 14.20 -29.49 4.15
C SER A 202 13.03 -29.06 5.03
N VAL A 203 11.83 -28.92 4.44
CA VAL A 203 10.60 -28.59 5.16
C VAL A 203 9.65 -29.80 5.19
N PRO A 204 8.86 -29.97 6.27
CA PRO A 204 7.91 -31.06 6.36
C PRO A 204 6.73 -30.82 5.42
N LEU A 205 6.50 -31.71 4.47
CA LEU A 205 5.36 -31.73 3.57
C LEU A 205 4.40 -32.87 3.94
N LYS A 206 3.10 -32.65 3.74
CA LYS A 206 2.05 -33.70 3.94
C LYS A 206 2.15 -34.81 2.88
N ALA A 207 2.65 -34.48 1.69
CA ALA A 207 2.88 -35.39 0.58
C ALA A 207 4.07 -34.89 -0.24
N PRO A 208 4.71 -35.72 -1.05
CA PRO A 208 5.78 -35.29 -1.95
C PRO A 208 5.35 -34.10 -2.82
N ALA A 209 6.25 -33.13 -3.00
CA ALA A 209 6.02 -31.97 -3.84
C ALA A 209 5.73 -32.40 -5.28
N LYS A 210 4.86 -31.67 -5.97
CA LYS A 210 4.47 -31.88 -7.37
C LYS A 210 4.53 -30.58 -8.15
N ILE A 211 4.54 -30.66 -9.48
CA ILE A 211 4.44 -29.48 -10.33
C ILE A 211 3.07 -28.85 -10.13
N VAL A 212 3.02 -27.58 -9.70
CA VAL A 212 1.81 -26.80 -9.45
C VAL A 212 1.62 -25.65 -10.43
N GLY A 213 2.57 -25.43 -11.33
CA GLY A 213 2.49 -24.38 -12.34
C GLY A 213 3.84 -24.05 -12.94
N LYS A 214 3.92 -22.85 -13.51
CA LYS A 214 5.15 -22.28 -14.04
C LYS A 214 5.34 -20.87 -13.48
N ALA A 215 6.56 -20.53 -13.11
CA ALA A 215 6.98 -19.15 -12.89
C ALA A 215 7.45 -18.59 -14.23
N VAL A 216 6.96 -17.42 -14.59
CA VAL A 216 7.31 -16.71 -15.81
C VAL A 216 7.93 -15.38 -15.43
N SER A 217 9.17 -15.17 -15.83
CA SER A 217 9.85 -13.88 -15.71
C SER A 217 9.92 -13.18 -17.07
N ALA A 218 10.52 -12.01 -17.13
CA ALA A 218 10.72 -11.27 -18.38
C ALA A 218 11.52 -12.05 -19.42
N LEU A 219 12.40 -12.98 -19.01
CA LEU A 219 13.39 -13.64 -19.88
C LEU A 219 13.38 -15.19 -19.80
N ALA A 220 12.59 -15.77 -18.89
CA ALA A 220 12.59 -17.20 -18.66
C ALA A 220 11.23 -17.72 -18.16
N SER A 221 11.08 -19.05 -18.22
CA SER A 221 9.98 -19.77 -17.60
C SER A 221 10.54 -21.06 -17.00
N GLN A 222 10.13 -21.37 -15.76
CA GLN A 222 10.51 -22.62 -15.08
C GLN A 222 9.29 -23.29 -14.45
N GLU A 223 9.33 -24.63 -14.35
CA GLU A 223 8.32 -25.37 -13.60
C GLU A 223 8.45 -25.07 -12.11
N VAL A 224 7.30 -24.91 -11.46
CA VAL A 224 7.21 -24.64 -10.03
C VAL A 224 6.72 -25.90 -9.32
N LEU A 225 7.55 -26.41 -8.42
CA LEU A 225 7.12 -27.42 -7.46
C LEU A 225 6.30 -26.79 -6.35
N GLY A 226 5.35 -27.50 -5.79
CA GLY A 226 4.57 -27.07 -4.65
C GLY A 226 4.00 -28.22 -3.85
N GLY A 227 3.52 -27.91 -2.65
CA GLY A 227 2.91 -28.88 -1.75
C GLY A 227 2.34 -28.19 -0.53
N ASP A 228 1.64 -28.94 0.31
CA ASP A 228 1.14 -28.44 1.58
C ASP A 228 2.15 -28.75 2.69
N LEU A 229 2.54 -27.72 3.45
CA LEU A 229 3.36 -27.93 4.65
C LEU A 229 2.58 -28.74 5.69
N ALA A 230 3.29 -29.57 6.45
CA ALA A 230 2.74 -30.25 7.61
C ALA A 230 3.02 -29.43 8.87
N GLY A 231 1.97 -28.82 9.44
CA GLY A 231 2.08 -27.99 10.64
C GLY A 231 1.77 -26.52 10.39
N SER A 232 2.21 -25.65 11.31
CA SER A 232 1.94 -24.21 11.22
C SER A 232 3.12 -23.41 10.67
N VAL A 233 2.79 -22.27 10.09
CA VAL A 233 3.73 -21.17 9.80
C VAL A 233 3.24 -19.94 10.56
N ASP A 234 4.08 -19.43 11.48
CA ASP A 234 3.75 -18.28 12.29
C ASP A 234 4.48 -17.04 11.78
N ILE A 235 3.75 -15.93 11.58
CA ILE A 235 4.23 -14.68 10.99
C ILE A 235 3.72 -13.54 11.87
N GLY A 236 4.55 -13.05 12.80
CA GLY A 236 4.08 -12.13 13.83
C GLY A 236 2.88 -12.69 14.58
N PRO A 237 1.74 -11.97 14.65
CA PRO A 237 0.53 -12.41 15.32
C PRO A 237 -0.33 -13.41 14.50
N TYR A 238 0.03 -13.68 13.26
CA TYR A 238 -0.75 -14.50 12.33
C TYR A 238 -0.16 -15.90 12.18
N SER A 239 -1.03 -16.93 12.22
CA SER A 239 -0.62 -18.32 12.06
C SER A 239 -1.42 -18.99 10.94
N LEU A 240 -0.70 -19.60 10.01
CA LEU A 240 -1.27 -20.41 8.91
C LEU A 240 -1.12 -21.88 9.29
N LYS A 241 -2.24 -22.60 9.27
CA LYS A 241 -2.23 -24.06 9.46
C LYS A 241 -2.10 -24.76 8.10
N ASP A 242 -1.09 -25.60 8.00
CA ASP A 242 -0.88 -26.44 6.82
C ASP A 242 -0.94 -25.67 5.48
N PRO A 243 -0.23 -24.53 5.33
CA PRO A 243 -0.36 -23.72 4.14
C PRO A 243 0.23 -24.38 2.90
N SER A 244 -0.36 -24.13 1.73
CA SER A 244 0.25 -24.47 0.46
C SER A 244 1.43 -23.56 0.18
N VAL A 245 2.54 -24.13 -0.27
CA VAL A 245 3.78 -23.43 -0.61
C VAL A 245 4.24 -23.79 -2.02
N ALA A 246 4.95 -22.85 -2.64
CA ALA A 246 5.63 -23.04 -3.91
C ALA A 246 7.16 -22.99 -3.71
N PHE A 247 7.92 -23.74 -4.50
CA PHE A 247 9.38 -23.83 -4.42
C PHE A 247 9.99 -23.35 -5.72
N PHE A 248 10.36 -22.07 -5.77
CA PHE A 248 10.98 -21.48 -6.98
C PHE A 248 11.80 -20.22 -6.68
N ASP A 249 11.67 -19.64 -5.48
CA ASP A 249 12.38 -18.42 -5.10
C ASP A 249 13.83 -18.68 -4.68
N THR A 250 14.57 -17.62 -4.40
CA THR A 250 15.91 -17.65 -3.80
C THR A 250 15.88 -17.39 -2.30
N VAL A 251 14.80 -16.79 -1.80
CA VAL A 251 14.54 -16.47 -0.39
C VAL A 251 13.14 -16.97 0.00
N ILE A 252 12.86 -17.01 1.30
CA ILE A 252 11.48 -17.24 1.74
C ILE A 252 10.69 -15.96 1.52
N ASN A 253 9.58 -16.07 0.81
CA ASN A 253 8.74 -14.95 0.45
C ASN A 253 7.33 -15.12 1.03
N VAL A 254 6.87 -14.11 1.77
CA VAL A 254 5.51 -13.99 2.30
C VAL A 254 4.75 -13.03 1.42
N GLY A 255 3.75 -13.54 0.69
CA GLY A 255 2.99 -12.75 -0.26
C GLY A 255 1.76 -12.06 0.31
N PHE A 256 1.09 -11.27 -0.54
CA PHE A 256 -0.04 -10.45 -0.16
C PHE A 256 -1.24 -11.24 0.41
N PRO A 257 -1.57 -12.48 -0.02
CA PRO A 257 -2.62 -13.27 0.62
C PRO A 257 -2.45 -13.46 2.13
N VAL A 258 -1.21 -13.41 2.64
CA VAL A 258 -0.89 -13.41 4.07
C VAL A 258 -0.80 -12.00 4.62
N ILE A 259 -0.05 -11.11 3.94
CA ILE A 259 0.17 -9.71 4.37
C ILE A 259 -1.15 -8.99 4.61
N ARG A 260 -2.20 -9.28 3.82
CA ARG A 260 -3.53 -8.67 3.98
C ARG A 260 -4.18 -8.91 5.35
N HIS A 261 -3.72 -9.89 6.11
CA HIS A 261 -4.19 -10.20 7.46
C HIS A 261 -3.35 -9.55 8.56
N LEU A 262 -2.44 -8.66 8.20
CA LEU A 262 -1.48 -8.02 9.10
C LEU A 262 -1.52 -6.51 8.94
N THR A 263 -0.98 -5.79 9.92
CA THR A 263 -0.53 -4.41 9.74
C THR A 263 0.98 -4.42 9.63
N ILE A 264 1.51 -3.89 8.53
CA ILE A 264 2.94 -3.80 8.29
C ILE A 264 3.36 -2.34 8.36
N VAL A 265 4.32 -2.02 9.21
CA VAL A 265 4.97 -0.70 9.23
C VAL A 265 6.33 -0.81 8.59
N LEU A 266 6.59 0.04 7.61
CA LEU A 266 7.86 0.11 6.91
C LEU A 266 8.56 1.44 7.21
N ASP A 267 9.86 1.37 7.42
CA ASP A 267 10.78 2.49 7.43
C ASP A 267 11.81 2.30 6.31
N PRO A 268 11.50 2.72 5.07
CA PRO A 268 12.41 2.49 3.94
C PRO A 268 13.76 3.17 4.11
N ALA A 269 13.79 4.36 4.75
CA ALA A 269 15.03 5.12 4.95
C ALA A 269 16.00 4.41 5.91
N ASN A 270 15.48 3.82 7.00
CA ASN A 270 16.29 3.10 7.99
C ASN A 270 16.26 1.56 7.81
N LYS A 271 15.56 1.08 6.75
CA LYS A 271 15.42 -0.34 6.41
C LYS A 271 14.92 -1.17 7.60
N ARG A 272 13.76 -0.79 8.15
CA ARG A 272 13.12 -1.47 9.28
C ARG A 272 11.68 -1.82 8.96
N THR A 273 11.25 -2.98 9.46
CA THR A 273 9.89 -3.51 9.33
C THR A 273 9.34 -3.88 10.69
N TRP A 274 8.06 -3.62 10.90
CA TRP A 274 7.28 -4.11 12.03
C TRP A 274 6.06 -4.84 11.50
N VAL A 275 5.79 -6.01 12.05
CA VAL A 275 4.59 -6.82 11.78
C VAL A 275 3.72 -6.76 13.01
N LEU A 276 2.53 -6.20 12.88
CA LEU A 276 1.61 -5.91 13.96
C LEU A 276 0.27 -6.64 13.75
N ASP A 277 -0.55 -6.67 14.79
CA ASP A 277 -1.94 -7.13 14.69
C ASP A 277 -2.68 -6.39 13.58
N PRO A 278 -3.66 -7.05 12.93
CA PRO A 278 -4.43 -6.40 11.89
C PRO A 278 -5.16 -5.17 12.44
N ALA A 279 -5.04 -4.07 11.71
CA ALA A 279 -5.83 -2.89 12.01
C ALA A 279 -7.32 -3.19 11.82
N SER A 280 -8.13 -2.78 12.78
CA SER A 280 -9.58 -2.90 12.73
C SER A 280 -10.23 -1.59 13.13
N GLU A 281 -11.24 -1.20 12.40
CA GLU A 281 -12.07 -0.04 12.71
C GLU A 281 -13.54 -0.47 12.71
N LYS A 282 -14.30 0.06 13.65
CA LYS A 282 -15.75 -0.04 13.58
C LYS A 282 -16.27 1.23 12.92
N PRO A 283 -16.75 1.16 11.68
CA PRO A 283 -17.23 2.35 10.99
C PRO A 283 -18.50 2.87 11.66
N THR A 284 -18.60 4.19 11.74
CA THR A 284 -19.85 4.87 12.09
C THR A 284 -20.66 5.05 10.82
N TRP A 285 -21.69 4.23 10.61
CA TRP A 285 -22.47 4.21 9.36
C TRP A 285 -23.00 5.59 8.97
N SER A 286 -23.40 6.42 9.94
CA SER A 286 -23.89 7.77 9.69
C SER A 286 -22.87 8.69 9.00
N ASP A 287 -21.58 8.42 9.12
CA ASP A 287 -20.54 9.23 8.47
C ASP A 287 -20.64 9.16 6.94
N PHE A 288 -21.05 8.01 6.42
CA PHE A 288 -21.17 7.73 5.00
C PHE A 288 -22.56 8.10 4.42
N ALA A 289 -23.55 8.29 5.30
CA ALA A 289 -24.89 8.66 4.87
C ALA A 289 -24.89 10.10 4.33
N GLY A 290 -25.58 10.32 3.20
CA GLY A 290 -25.67 11.63 2.57
C GLY A 290 -26.14 11.55 1.12
N ARG A 291 -26.26 12.73 0.50
CA ARG A 291 -26.57 12.89 -0.91
C ARG A 291 -25.28 13.06 -1.71
N PHE A 292 -25.18 12.31 -2.81
CA PHE A 292 -24.03 12.32 -3.71
C PHE A 292 -24.53 12.45 -5.15
N GLY A 293 -24.76 13.67 -5.61
CA GLY A 293 -25.39 13.94 -6.90
C GLY A 293 -26.75 13.26 -7.02
N GLN A 294 -26.91 12.36 -7.99
CA GLN A 294 -28.14 11.56 -8.21
C GLN A 294 -28.21 10.29 -7.33
N ARG A 295 -27.44 10.20 -6.30
CA ARG A 295 -27.35 9.00 -5.44
C ARG A 295 -27.54 9.38 -3.98
N THR A 296 -28.23 8.52 -3.25
CA THR A 296 -28.43 8.66 -1.81
C THR A 296 -27.84 7.44 -1.11
N ILE A 297 -27.06 7.69 -0.07
CA ILE A 297 -26.58 6.66 0.85
C ILE A 297 -27.20 6.94 2.21
N ARG A 298 -27.85 5.95 2.79
CA ARG A 298 -28.57 6.09 4.07
C ARG A 298 -28.34 4.88 4.96
N VAL A 299 -28.58 5.06 6.24
CA VAL A 299 -28.54 3.95 7.22
C VAL A 299 -29.95 3.36 7.35
N GLU A 300 -30.10 2.08 7.05
CA GLU A 300 -31.34 1.33 7.26
C GLU A 300 -31.04 0.03 8.01
N LYS A 301 -31.76 -0.24 9.10
CA LYS A 301 -31.63 -1.48 9.89
C LYS A 301 -30.19 -1.82 10.26
N GLY A 302 -29.36 -0.78 10.56
CA GLY A 302 -27.96 -0.96 10.95
C GLY A 302 -26.98 -1.27 9.83
N LYS A 303 -27.39 -1.07 8.56
CA LYS A 303 -26.55 -1.19 7.36
C LYS A 303 -26.58 0.07 6.55
N LEU A 304 -25.60 0.27 5.66
CA LEU A 304 -25.68 1.28 4.61
C LEU A 304 -26.46 0.73 3.42
N VAL A 305 -27.27 1.61 2.86
CA VAL A 305 -28.09 1.34 1.67
C VAL A 305 -27.80 2.40 0.62
N TYR A 306 -27.42 1.95 -0.56
CA TYR A 306 -27.19 2.77 -1.75
C TYR A 306 -28.42 2.81 -2.63
N GLN A 307 -28.77 3.98 -3.13
CA GLN A 307 -29.85 4.14 -4.09
C GLN A 307 -29.53 5.26 -5.09
N ARG A 308 -29.64 4.96 -6.38
CA ARG A 308 -29.67 5.95 -7.45
C ARG A 308 -31.10 6.42 -7.66
N ASP A 309 -31.30 7.69 -8.01
CA ASP A 309 -32.62 8.26 -8.30
C ASP A 309 -33.36 7.43 -9.36
N GLY A 310 -34.60 7.05 -9.07
CA GLY A 310 -35.42 6.23 -9.94
C GLY A 310 -35.03 4.74 -10.03
N ALA A 311 -34.02 4.29 -9.27
CA ALA A 311 -33.57 2.90 -9.24
C ALA A 311 -33.90 2.22 -7.91
N PRO A 312 -33.88 0.87 -7.85
CA PRO A 312 -33.99 0.13 -6.60
C PRO A 312 -32.86 0.50 -5.62
N ALA A 313 -33.12 0.27 -4.33
CA ALA A 313 -32.13 0.39 -3.28
C ALA A 313 -31.38 -0.94 -3.09
N TYR A 314 -30.10 -0.87 -2.74
CA TYR A 314 -29.22 -2.01 -2.57
C TYR A 314 -28.44 -1.91 -1.26
N ASP A 315 -28.30 -3.00 -0.55
CA ASP A 315 -27.43 -3.09 0.64
C ASP A 315 -25.97 -2.88 0.23
N MET A 316 -25.19 -2.34 1.16
CA MET A 316 -23.75 -2.15 1.01
C MET A 316 -23.02 -3.00 2.04
N THR A 317 -22.13 -3.87 1.59
CA THR A 317 -21.27 -4.68 2.45
C THR A 317 -19.95 -3.97 2.70
N TYR A 318 -19.60 -3.77 3.97
CA TYR A 318 -18.33 -3.15 4.35
C TYR A 318 -17.14 -4.08 4.09
N LEU A 319 -16.15 -3.58 3.36
CA LEU A 319 -14.93 -4.31 2.99
C LEU A 319 -13.68 -3.83 3.75
N GLY A 320 -13.82 -2.81 4.63
CA GLY A 320 -12.71 -2.20 5.36
C GLY A 320 -12.29 -0.86 4.75
N GLY A 321 -11.69 0.05 5.57
CA GLY A 321 -11.05 1.28 5.10
C GLY A 321 -11.92 2.20 4.25
N ASP A 322 -13.13 2.51 4.67
CA ASP A 322 -14.07 3.34 3.92
C ASP A 322 -14.46 2.75 2.52
N LEU A 323 -14.22 1.43 2.29
CA LEU A 323 -14.61 0.71 1.07
C LEU A 323 -15.84 -0.17 1.33
N PHE A 324 -16.78 -0.12 0.39
CA PHE A 324 -18.02 -0.91 0.43
C PHE A 324 -18.28 -1.55 -0.93
N GLU A 325 -18.90 -2.74 -0.93
CA GLU A 325 -19.47 -3.38 -2.12
C GLU A 325 -20.98 -3.13 -2.17
N ILE A 326 -21.49 -2.78 -3.33
CA ILE A 326 -22.93 -2.65 -3.60
C ILE A 326 -23.42 -4.03 -4.03
N GLU A 327 -24.18 -4.71 -3.17
CA GLU A 327 -24.45 -6.15 -3.29
C GLU A 327 -25.08 -6.59 -4.63
N ALA A 328 -25.97 -5.81 -5.21
CA ALA A 328 -26.65 -6.22 -6.43
C ALA A 328 -25.78 -6.08 -7.70
N THR A 329 -24.86 -5.11 -7.73
CA THR A 329 -24.04 -4.84 -8.91
C THR A 329 -22.64 -5.39 -8.76
N GLY A 330 -22.18 -5.59 -7.53
CA GLY A 330 -20.78 -5.93 -7.21
C GLY A 330 -19.80 -4.78 -7.52
N ASP A 331 -20.35 -3.57 -7.77
CA ASP A 331 -19.55 -2.36 -7.85
C ASP A 331 -19.04 -2.00 -6.45
N ARG A 332 -17.94 -1.29 -6.36
CA ARG A 332 -17.37 -0.85 -5.09
C ARG A 332 -17.45 0.66 -4.97
N ALA A 333 -17.72 1.14 -3.77
CA ALA A 333 -17.71 2.56 -3.41
C ALA A 333 -16.58 2.81 -2.40
N GLN A 334 -15.53 3.49 -2.81
CA GLN A 334 -14.46 3.96 -1.95
C GLN A 334 -14.73 5.40 -1.54
N PHE A 335 -14.97 5.63 -0.26
CA PHE A 335 -15.21 6.97 0.28
C PHE A 335 -13.91 7.70 0.60
N PHE A 336 -13.95 9.01 0.47
CA PHE A 336 -12.83 9.91 0.78
C PHE A 336 -13.27 10.95 1.80
N ARG A 337 -12.37 11.20 2.77
CA ARG A 337 -12.61 12.16 3.84
C ARG A 337 -11.76 13.41 3.67
N LYS A 338 -12.31 14.54 4.06
CA LYS A 338 -11.58 15.79 4.30
C LYS A 338 -11.92 16.25 5.71
N GLU A 339 -10.89 16.48 6.53
CA GLU A 339 -11.06 16.88 7.93
C GLU A 339 -11.99 15.93 8.73
N GLY A 340 -11.88 14.62 8.47
CA GLY A 340 -12.69 13.58 9.12
C GLY A 340 -14.09 13.37 8.53
N ARG A 341 -14.60 14.26 7.69
CA ARG A 341 -15.93 14.14 7.05
C ARG A 341 -15.83 13.53 5.67
N VAL A 342 -16.73 12.63 5.34
CA VAL A 342 -16.87 12.09 3.98
C VAL A 342 -17.33 13.19 3.04
N VAL A 343 -16.55 13.45 1.99
CA VAL A 343 -16.82 14.53 1.02
C VAL A 343 -17.14 14.02 -0.38
N ARG A 344 -16.69 12.83 -0.74
CA ARG A 344 -16.93 12.18 -2.02
C ARG A 344 -16.75 10.68 -1.93
N TYR A 345 -17.16 9.94 -2.95
CA TYR A 345 -16.70 8.57 -3.16
C TYR A 345 -16.36 8.33 -4.63
N GLU A 346 -15.54 7.32 -4.86
CA GLU A 346 -15.29 6.77 -6.18
C GLU A 346 -16.07 5.48 -6.33
N LEU A 347 -16.89 5.41 -7.39
CA LEU A 347 -17.56 4.19 -7.80
C LEU A 347 -16.64 3.42 -8.74
N ILE A 348 -16.32 2.21 -8.39
CA ILE A 348 -15.45 1.32 -9.14
C ILE A 348 -16.31 0.19 -9.67
N SER A 349 -16.54 0.17 -10.99
CA SER A 349 -17.32 -0.88 -11.63
C SER A 349 -16.55 -2.21 -11.65
N ARG A 350 -17.24 -3.31 -11.94
CA ARG A 350 -16.63 -4.62 -12.16
C ARG A 350 -15.60 -4.65 -13.29
N GLU A 351 -15.74 -3.73 -14.26
CA GLU A 351 -14.79 -3.56 -15.37
C GLU A 351 -13.67 -2.58 -15.01
N ASN A 352 -13.48 -2.27 -13.71
CA ASN A 352 -12.48 -1.32 -13.21
C ASN A 352 -12.60 0.12 -13.76
N ARG A 353 -13.81 0.53 -14.19
CA ARG A 353 -14.08 1.92 -14.51
C ARG A 353 -14.32 2.70 -13.22
N ILE A 354 -13.63 3.81 -13.07
CA ILE A 354 -13.73 4.67 -11.89
C ILE A 354 -14.50 5.95 -12.25
N SER A 355 -15.48 6.31 -11.43
CA SER A 355 -16.17 7.59 -11.50
C SER A 355 -16.26 8.24 -10.13
N SER A 356 -15.84 9.49 -10.02
CA SER A 356 -15.93 10.27 -8.77
C SER A 356 -17.31 10.92 -8.62
N VAL A 357 -17.85 10.91 -7.41
CA VAL A 357 -19.14 11.50 -7.07
C VAL A 357 -18.99 12.31 -5.78
N GLU A 358 -19.19 13.61 -5.91
CA GLU A 358 -19.08 14.55 -4.78
C GLU A 358 -20.32 14.50 -3.89
N ARG A 359 -20.14 14.74 -2.59
CA ARG A 359 -21.23 14.93 -1.64
C ARG A 359 -21.90 16.28 -1.90
N THR A 360 -23.23 16.33 -1.85
CA THR A 360 -24.03 17.51 -2.20
C THR A 360 -24.91 18.05 -1.06
N ASP A 361 -24.85 17.43 0.15
CA ASP A 361 -25.55 17.84 1.37
C ASP A 361 -24.60 18.33 2.48
#